data_75d014f97150ac5a95ce1879fcabaf43
#
_entry.id   75d014f97150ac5a95ce1879fcabaf43
#
_cell.length_a   1.000
_cell.length_b   1.000
_cell.length_c   1.000
_cell.angle_alpha   90.00
_cell.angle_beta   90.00
_cell.angle_gamma   90.00
#
_symmetry.space_group_name_H-M   'P 1'
#
loop_
_entity.id
_entity.type
_entity.pdbx_description
1 polymer ?
#
loop_
_entity_poly.entity_id
_entity_poly.type
_entity_poly.pdbx_seq_one_letter_code
_entity_poly.pdbx_strand_id
1 'polypeptide(L)'
;MRHIYVIELNRAALKLKRFNKANPHYQAGKPLVYVGLTSREPEQRFEQHKQGFKCSRLVKSYGIKLVRVQCEVIESPSYEVALTREATKANELRIRGWGVWSH
;
A
#
# COMPACT_ATOMS: atom_id res chain seq x y z
N MET A 1 -5.10 -17.89 -4.35
CA MET A 1 -5.83 -16.64 -4.09
C MET A 1 -4.83 -15.58 -3.67
N ARG A 2 -4.97 -14.37 -4.21
CA ARG A 2 -4.10 -13.25 -3.84
C ARG A 2 -4.91 -12.13 -3.21
N HIS A 3 -4.22 -11.26 -2.49
CA HIS A 3 -4.85 -10.11 -1.83
C HIS A 3 -4.14 -8.83 -2.21
N ILE A 4 -4.94 -7.79 -2.53
CA ILE A 4 -4.46 -6.42 -2.48
C ILE A 4 -4.58 -5.99 -1.02
N TYR A 5 -3.50 -5.50 -0.44
CA TYR A 5 -3.55 -5.01 0.93
C TYR A 5 -3.11 -3.55 0.98
N VAL A 6 -3.69 -2.83 1.91
CA VAL A 6 -3.45 -1.40 2.08
C VAL A 6 -3.06 -1.16 3.54
N ILE A 7 -1.93 -0.52 3.74
CA ILE A 7 -1.39 -0.24 5.07
C ILE A 7 -1.33 1.27 5.27
N GLU A 8 -1.90 1.75 6.38
CA GLU A 8 -1.78 3.14 6.76
C GLU A 8 -0.34 3.45 7.17
N LEU A 9 0.17 4.58 6.70
CA LEU A 9 1.53 5.05 7.01
C LEU A 9 1.49 6.23 7.95
N ASN A 10 2.50 6.31 8.81
CA ASN A 10 2.73 7.45 9.68
C ASN A 10 2.95 8.70 8.83
N ARG A 11 2.46 9.83 9.31
CA ARG A 11 2.55 11.10 8.58
C ARG A 11 4.00 11.57 8.39
N ALA A 12 4.94 11.04 9.15
CA ALA A 12 6.36 11.32 8.96
C ALA A 12 6.86 10.88 7.56
N ALA A 13 6.12 10.01 6.86
CA ALA A 13 6.44 9.64 5.48
C ALA A 13 6.46 10.86 4.53
N LEU A 14 5.73 11.91 4.87
CA LEU A 14 5.74 13.16 4.09
C LEU A 14 7.10 13.87 4.10
N LYS A 15 8.01 13.50 4.99
CA LYS A 15 9.37 14.02 5.01
C LYS A 15 10.26 13.40 3.92
N LEU A 16 9.81 12.31 3.30
CA LEU A 16 10.58 11.62 2.28
C LEU A 16 10.32 12.24 0.92
N LYS A 17 11.36 12.73 0.28
CA LYS A 17 11.25 13.35 -1.04
C LYS A 17 10.67 12.40 -2.07
N ARG A 18 11.09 11.12 -2.03
CA ARG A 18 10.59 10.11 -2.98
C ARG A 18 9.09 9.89 -2.83
N PHE A 19 8.57 9.93 -1.58
CA PHE A 19 7.14 9.78 -1.33
C PHE A 19 6.38 10.96 -1.93
N ASN A 20 6.82 12.16 -1.68
CA ASN A 20 6.18 13.37 -2.20
C ASN A 20 6.25 13.43 -3.72
N LYS A 21 7.36 13.02 -4.31
CA LYS A 21 7.53 12.99 -5.76
C LYS A 21 6.55 12.02 -6.42
N ALA A 22 6.25 10.90 -5.75
CA ALA A 22 5.27 9.92 -6.24
C ALA A 22 3.82 10.40 -6.08
N ASN A 23 3.59 11.46 -5.30
CA ASN A 23 2.26 11.94 -4.96
C ASN A 23 2.13 13.46 -5.15
N PRO A 24 2.34 13.97 -6.39
CA PRO A 24 2.32 15.42 -6.63
C PRO A 24 0.96 16.06 -6.37
N HIS A 25 -0.11 15.27 -6.35
CA HIS A 25 -1.47 15.77 -6.15
C HIS A 25 -2.04 15.40 -4.77
N TYR A 26 -1.16 15.00 -3.83
CA TYR A 26 -1.58 14.70 -2.47
C TYR A 26 -2.31 15.91 -1.87
N GLN A 27 -3.47 15.63 -1.25
CA GLN A 27 -4.27 16.65 -0.58
C GLN A 27 -4.01 16.60 0.93
N ALA A 28 -3.64 17.72 1.51
CA ALA A 28 -3.34 17.82 2.93
C ALA A 28 -4.49 17.27 3.78
N GLY A 29 -4.15 16.46 4.77
CA GLY A 29 -5.12 15.83 5.66
C GLY A 29 -5.63 14.48 5.21
N LYS A 30 -5.42 14.10 3.96
CA LYS A 30 -5.81 12.78 3.46
C LYS A 30 -4.85 11.71 3.97
N PRO A 31 -5.29 10.43 4.02
CA PRO A 31 -4.44 9.34 4.50
C PRO A 31 -3.18 9.13 3.64
N LEU A 32 -2.16 8.58 4.28
CA LEU A 32 -0.96 8.09 3.61
C LEU A 32 -0.99 6.57 3.71
N VAL A 33 -0.82 5.88 2.59
CA VAL A 33 -0.92 4.42 2.56
C VAL A 33 0.14 3.78 1.67
N TYR A 34 0.39 2.50 1.95
CA TYR A 34 1.13 1.60 1.08
C TYR A 34 0.15 0.60 0.48
N VAL A 35 0.23 0.37 -0.82
CA VAL A 35 -0.58 -0.61 -1.53
C VAL A 35 0.32 -1.73 -2.02
N GLY A 36 -0.01 -2.96 -1.67
CA GLY A 36 0.78 -4.12 -2.06
C GLY A 36 -0.06 -5.30 -2.49
N LEU A 37 0.62 -6.32 -3.01
CA LEU A 37 0.01 -7.57 -3.47
C LEU A 37 0.68 -8.72 -2.75
N THR A 38 -0.11 -9.69 -2.26
CA THR A 38 0.43 -10.85 -1.56
C THR A 38 -0.41 -12.10 -1.84
N SER A 39 0.22 -13.27 -1.79
CA SER A 39 -0.47 -14.56 -1.79
C SER A 39 -0.80 -15.03 -0.37
N ARG A 40 -0.40 -14.27 0.64
CA ARG A 40 -0.66 -14.56 2.05
C ARG A 40 -1.85 -13.73 2.53
N GLU A 41 -2.33 -14.02 3.75
CA GLU A 41 -3.32 -13.15 4.37
C GLU A 41 -2.69 -11.76 4.62
N PRO A 42 -3.46 -10.67 4.46
CA PRO A 42 -2.93 -9.32 4.67
C PRO A 42 -2.26 -9.12 6.04
N GLU A 43 -2.82 -9.70 7.11
CA GLU A 43 -2.26 -9.62 8.46
C GLU A 43 -0.87 -10.25 8.52
N GLN A 44 -0.70 -11.41 7.89
CA GLN A 44 0.60 -12.10 7.85
C GLN A 44 1.62 -11.28 7.09
N ARG A 45 1.23 -10.69 5.96
CA ARG A 45 2.14 -9.89 5.14
C ARG A 45 2.53 -8.61 5.85
N PHE A 46 1.58 -7.96 6.54
CA PHE A 46 1.88 -6.78 7.35
C PHE A 46 2.91 -7.11 8.43
N GLU A 47 2.71 -8.23 9.14
CA GLU A 47 3.63 -8.68 10.17
C GLU A 47 5.04 -8.94 9.61
N GLN A 48 5.13 -9.57 8.44
CA GLN A 48 6.39 -9.79 7.75
C GLN A 48 7.12 -8.49 7.44
N HIS A 49 6.39 -7.46 6.98
CA HIS A 49 6.96 -6.13 6.75
C HIS A 49 7.54 -5.56 8.03
N LYS A 50 6.80 -5.63 9.12
CA LYS A 50 7.23 -5.07 10.40
C LYS A 50 8.45 -5.81 10.96
N GLN A 51 8.55 -7.12 10.70
CA GLN A 51 9.69 -7.93 11.12
C GLN A 51 10.89 -7.80 10.16
N GLY A 52 10.72 -7.16 9.02
CA GLY A 52 11.80 -6.95 8.05
C GLY A 52 11.96 -8.05 7.02
N PHE A 53 11.06 -9.04 6.97
CA PHE A 53 11.16 -10.15 6.00
C PHE A 53 10.69 -9.70 4.62
N LYS A 54 11.62 -9.64 3.65
CA LYS A 54 11.36 -9.18 2.28
C LYS A 54 10.48 -7.94 2.27
N CYS A 55 10.78 -7.00 3.14
CA CYS A 55 9.90 -5.89 3.44
C CYS A 55 10.11 -4.68 2.53
N SER A 56 9.06 -3.85 2.45
CA SER A 56 9.23 -2.47 2.06
C SER A 56 9.81 -1.72 3.27
N ARG A 57 10.93 -1.04 3.08
CA ARG A 57 11.53 -0.22 4.16
C ARG A 57 10.57 0.84 4.64
N LEU A 58 9.79 1.39 3.74
CA LEU A 58 8.81 2.41 4.06
C LEU A 58 7.74 1.85 4.99
N VAL A 59 7.24 0.64 4.71
CA VAL A 59 6.25 -0.02 5.58
C VAL A 59 6.87 -0.40 6.91
N LYS A 60 8.10 -0.93 6.92
CA LYS A 60 8.76 -1.30 8.16
C LYS A 60 8.91 -0.10 9.08
N SER A 61 9.29 1.05 8.54
CA SER A 61 9.55 2.25 9.33
C SER A 61 8.28 3.05 9.64
N TYR A 62 7.34 3.11 8.72
CA TYR A 62 6.19 4.02 8.82
C TYR A 62 4.84 3.32 8.86
N GLY A 63 4.78 2.00 8.65
CA GLY A 63 3.52 1.27 8.66
C GLY A 63 2.88 1.25 10.04
N ILE A 64 1.59 1.55 10.13
CA ILE A 64 0.84 1.62 11.37
C ILE A 64 -0.11 0.43 11.50
N LYS A 65 -1.00 0.25 10.52
CA LYS A 65 -2.02 -0.79 10.56
C LYS A 65 -2.60 -1.03 9.17
N LEU A 66 -3.30 -2.15 9.02
CA LEU A 66 -4.06 -2.43 7.81
C LEU A 66 -5.30 -1.52 7.73
N VAL A 67 -5.57 -1.03 6.53
CA VAL A 67 -6.81 -0.33 6.20
C VAL A 67 -7.74 -1.36 5.58
N ARG A 68 -8.42 -2.14 6.41
CA ARG A 68 -9.15 -3.35 5.97
C ARG A 68 -10.20 -3.07 4.91
N VAL A 69 -10.89 -1.94 5.00
CA VAL A 69 -11.94 -1.59 4.02
C VAL A 69 -11.39 -1.37 2.62
N GLN A 70 -10.10 -1.15 2.48
CA GLN A 70 -9.46 -0.98 1.18
C GLN A 70 -8.77 -2.26 0.68
N CYS A 71 -8.66 -3.29 1.51
CA CYS A 71 -8.08 -4.56 1.10
C CYS A 71 -9.06 -5.33 0.22
N GLU A 72 -8.53 -6.06 -0.77
CA GLU A 72 -9.36 -6.80 -1.73
C GLU A 72 -8.82 -8.22 -1.94
N VAL A 73 -9.72 -9.16 -2.18
CA VAL A 73 -9.36 -10.51 -2.58
C VAL A 73 -9.35 -10.58 -4.10
N ILE A 74 -8.29 -11.14 -4.67
CA ILE A 74 -8.17 -11.37 -6.11
C ILE A 74 -8.31 -12.87 -6.35
N GLU A 75 -9.43 -13.28 -6.93
CA GLU A 75 -9.73 -14.69 -7.16
C GLU A 75 -9.09 -15.23 -8.44
N SER A 76 -8.69 -14.35 -9.37
CA SER A 76 -8.06 -14.78 -10.60
C SER A 76 -6.72 -15.47 -10.34
N PRO A 77 -6.41 -16.59 -11.03
CA PRO A 77 -5.09 -17.20 -10.93
C PRO A 77 -4.01 -16.42 -11.67
N SER A 78 -4.38 -15.44 -12.50
CA SER A 78 -3.42 -14.68 -13.28
C SER A 78 -2.69 -13.64 -12.43
N TYR A 79 -1.37 -13.75 -12.40
CA TYR A 79 -0.52 -12.78 -11.73
C TYR A 79 -0.62 -11.41 -12.41
N GLU A 80 -0.76 -11.38 -13.73
CA GLU A 80 -0.88 -10.12 -14.49
C GLU A 80 -2.16 -9.38 -14.12
N VAL A 81 -3.26 -10.12 -13.96
CA VAL A 81 -4.54 -9.51 -13.51
C VAL A 81 -4.36 -8.92 -12.12
N ALA A 82 -3.68 -9.64 -11.24
CA ALA A 82 -3.44 -9.16 -9.87
C ALA A 82 -2.59 -7.89 -9.86
N LEU A 83 -1.54 -7.82 -10.68
CA LEU A 83 -0.70 -6.63 -10.79
C LEU A 83 -1.49 -5.43 -11.32
N THR A 84 -2.36 -5.66 -12.30
CA THR A 84 -3.22 -4.61 -12.84
C THR A 84 -4.16 -4.07 -11.75
N ARG A 85 -4.73 -4.96 -10.95
CA ARG A 85 -5.62 -4.57 -9.86
C ARG A 85 -4.88 -3.77 -8.78
N GLU A 86 -3.65 -4.16 -8.46
CA GLU A 86 -2.81 -3.42 -7.51
C GLU A 86 -2.56 -1.99 -8.01
N ALA A 87 -2.16 -1.85 -9.28
CA ALA A 87 -1.92 -0.54 -9.88
C ALA A 87 -3.20 0.30 -9.91
N THR A 88 -4.33 -0.32 -10.23
CA THR A 88 -5.63 0.35 -10.25
C THR A 88 -5.99 0.87 -8.87
N LYS A 89 -5.82 0.07 -7.83
CA LYS A 89 -6.10 0.48 -6.46
C LYS A 89 -5.24 1.69 -6.07
N ALA A 90 -3.94 1.64 -6.38
CA ALA A 90 -3.04 2.74 -6.08
C ALA A 90 -3.50 4.03 -6.77
N ASN A 91 -3.87 3.94 -8.04
CA ASN A 91 -4.33 5.10 -8.80
C ASN A 91 -5.66 5.65 -8.29
N GLU A 92 -6.60 4.77 -7.95
CA GLU A 92 -7.88 5.19 -7.37
C GLU A 92 -7.67 6.02 -6.10
N LEU A 93 -6.78 5.57 -5.23
CA LEU A 93 -6.51 6.28 -3.98
C LEU A 93 -5.80 7.60 -4.24
N ARG A 94 -4.86 7.65 -5.20
CA ARG A 94 -4.21 8.91 -5.58
C ARG A 94 -5.21 9.91 -6.14
N ILE A 95 -6.17 9.46 -6.95
CA ILE A 95 -7.22 10.34 -7.49
C ILE A 95 -8.05 10.95 -6.37
N ARG A 96 -8.24 10.22 -5.26
CA ARG A 96 -8.93 10.74 -4.08
C ARG A 96 -8.08 11.74 -3.28
N GLY A 97 -6.86 11.99 -3.70
CA GLY A 97 -5.94 12.90 -3.02
C GLY A 97 -5.11 12.24 -1.93
N TRP A 98 -5.16 10.91 -1.80
CA TRP A 98 -4.36 10.19 -0.82
C TRP A 98 -2.89 10.16 -1.23
N GLY A 99 -2.01 10.04 -0.25
CA GLY A 99 -0.59 9.77 -0.51
C GLY A 99 -0.41 8.25 -0.58
N VAL A 100 0.15 7.76 -1.69
CA VAL A 100 0.26 6.31 -1.95
C VAL A 100 1.69 5.94 -2.30
N TRP A 101 2.18 4.88 -1.68
CA TRP A 101 3.41 4.21 -2.07
C TRP A 101 3.08 2.79 -2.50
N SER A 102 3.66 2.35 -3.61
CA SER A 102 3.50 0.98 -4.12
C SER A 102 4.74 0.63 -4.93
N HIS A 103 4.81 -0.61 -5.37
CA HIS A 103 5.91 -1.02 -6.25
C HIS A 103 5.82 -0.38 -7.62
#